data_a5eb95006572eed26891e4d6e9198a5c
#
_entry.id   a5eb95006572eed26891e4d6e9198a5c
#
_cell.length_a   1.000
_cell.length_b   1.000
_cell.length_c   1.000
_cell.angle_alpha   90.00
_cell.angle_beta   90.00
_cell.angle_gamma   90.00
#
_symmetry.space_group_name_H-M   'P 1'
#
loop_
_entity.id
_entity.type
_entity.pdbx_description
1 polymer ?
#
loop_
_entity_poly.entity_id
_entity_poly.type
_entity_poly.pdbx_seq_one_letter_code
_entity_poly.pdbx_strand_id
1 'polypeptide(L)'
;MQNKISRRQFLQVAGASAAALLLAGLPVEASAAETGAADITTQTTMTAIHQHPSLVGAGIMTYSKDKVFPQRQKWANKTLGEYVGSWVAEDCAEGLNLIIENYNAGEQVTYKIYSADEIAADASKNNAEIYYFPATAPGAKYVLILSGNVGTRTAEIKECISTANQLHKLGYAAFVMRYRTWPDNDDNAPIQDIGRAIRYITDHADQFGVQTEGYAVLGHSSGGQLTGIFGSDQLGYKKYGVPKPGALILAYPVINFSEATPVYHVAVDPCEWGDLRYYELSVSRAVTDDFPPVYFWYGKNDTLLIALNFQLQGPALRRALQKHNVPYKEVVYNDAPHGIGLANGTEAEGWLYDAVDFWETQING
;
A
#
# COMPACT_ATOMS: atom_id res chain seq x y z
N MET A 1 -10.48 37.00 -8.66
CA MET A 1 -11.31 36.06 -9.45
C MET A 1 -10.38 34.99 -9.98
N GLN A 2 -10.30 33.85 -9.28
CA GLN A 2 -9.51 32.70 -9.75
C GLN A 2 -10.36 31.90 -10.72
N ASN A 3 -9.90 31.77 -11.96
CA ASN A 3 -10.54 30.93 -12.97
C ASN A 3 -10.45 29.45 -12.53
N LYS A 4 -11.56 28.90 -12.06
CA LYS A 4 -11.70 27.45 -11.84
C LYS A 4 -11.74 26.78 -13.23
N ILE A 5 -10.71 25.98 -13.52
CA ILE A 5 -10.69 25.11 -14.70
C ILE A 5 -11.73 24.02 -14.48
N SER A 6 -12.73 23.90 -15.37
CA SER A 6 -13.76 22.87 -15.24
C SER A 6 -13.20 21.48 -15.58
N ARG A 7 -13.80 20.42 -14.98
CA ARG A 7 -13.49 19.01 -15.25
C ARG A 7 -13.36 18.69 -16.75
N ARG A 8 -14.18 19.32 -17.57
CA ARG A 8 -14.23 19.14 -19.03
C ARG A 8 -13.01 19.75 -19.75
N GLN A 9 -12.49 20.87 -19.25
CA GLN A 9 -11.30 21.54 -19.81
C GLN A 9 -10.02 20.79 -19.45
N PHE A 10 -9.96 20.16 -18.25
CA PHE A 10 -8.83 19.35 -17.83
C PHE A 10 -8.73 18.05 -18.65
N LEU A 11 -9.85 17.37 -18.92
CA LEU A 11 -9.88 16.14 -19.71
C LEU A 11 -9.47 16.36 -21.20
N GLN A 12 -9.69 17.55 -21.74
CA GLN A 12 -9.27 17.88 -23.12
C GLN A 12 -7.75 18.09 -23.25
N VAL A 13 -7.06 18.48 -22.19
CA VAL A 13 -5.60 18.63 -22.18
C VAL A 13 -4.89 17.32 -21.90
N ALA A 14 -5.50 16.42 -21.13
CA ALA A 14 -4.94 15.09 -20.81
C ALA A 14 -5.13 14.07 -21.94
N GLY A 15 -6.13 14.24 -22.79
CA GLY A 15 -6.48 13.28 -23.86
C GLY A 15 -5.56 13.26 -25.08
N ALA A 16 -4.65 14.23 -25.24
CA ALA A 16 -3.84 14.35 -26.45
C ALA A 16 -2.51 13.58 -26.43
N SER A 17 -2.13 12.98 -25.31
CA SER A 17 -0.82 12.30 -25.15
C SER A 17 -0.88 10.76 -25.05
N ALA A 18 -2.07 10.16 -25.12
CA ALA A 18 -2.24 8.72 -24.91
C ALA A 18 -2.45 7.90 -26.22
N ALA A 19 -2.41 8.51 -27.38
CA ALA A 19 -2.80 7.85 -28.64
C ALA A 19 -1.63 7.30 -29.49
N ALA A 20 -0.42 7.18 -28.98
CA ALA A 20 0.75 6.86 -29.81
C ALA A 20 1.51 5.55 -29.45
N LEU A 21 0.92 4.60 -28.71
CA LEU A 21 1.60 3.33 -28.38
C LEU A 21 0.66 2.10 -28.37
N LEU A 22 -0.18 1.98 -29.42
CA LEU A 22 -0.96 0.77 -29.65
C LEU A 22 -0.77 0.33 -31.11
N LEU A 23 0.40 -0.21 -31.44
CA LEU A 23 0.64 -1.04 -32.63
C LEU A 23 1.99 -1.74 -32.49
N ALA A 24 2.00 -2.95 -31.93
CA ALA A 24 2.88 -4.06 -32.33
C ALA A 24 2.59 -5.26 -31.42
N GLY A 25 1.58 -6.04 -31.78
CA GLY A 25 1.50 -7.44 -31.32
C GLY A 25 2.57 -8.25 -32.04
N LEU A 26 3.69 -8.47 -31.42
CA LEU A 26 4.63 -9.54 -31.74
C LEU A 26 4.90 -10.32 -30.45
N PRO A 27 4.92 -11.66 -30.50
CA PRO A 27 5.35 -12.44 -29.35
C PRO A 27 6.83 -12.12 -29.10
N VAL A 28 7.12 -11.50 -27.97
CA VAL A 28 8.51 -11.41 -27.47
C VAL A 28 8.84 -12.81 -26.98
N GLU A 29 9.56 -13.60 -27.79
CA GLU A 29 10.31 -14.71 -27.27
C GLU A 29 11.26 -14.16 -26.20
N ALA A 30 11.05 -14.58 -24.96
CA ALA A 30 11.94 -14.25 -23.85
C ALA A 30 13.29 -14.98 -24.13
N SER A 31 14.17 -14.33 -24.86
CA SER A 31 15.57 -14.65 -24.85
C SER A 31 16.05 -14.33 -23.43
N ALA A 32 16.42 -15.35 -22.67
CA ALA A 32 17.19 -15.20 -21.45
C ALA A 32 18.52 -14.55 -21.81
N ALA A 33 18.56 -13.23 -21.87
CA ALA A 33 19.78 -12.47 -21.94
C ALA A 33 20.41 -12.56 -20.52
N GLU A 34 21.64 -13.03 -20.44
CA GLU A 34 22.49 -12.86 -19.26
C GLU A 34 22.57 -11.36 -18.95
N THR A 35 21.66 -10.89 -18.15
CA THR A 35 21.68 -9.52 -17.65
C THR A 35 22.57 -9.50 -16.43
N GLY A 36 23.86 -9.33 -16.62
CA GLY A 36 24.83 -9.04 -15.56
C GLY A 36 24.64 -7.63 -14.97
N ALA A 37 23.40 -7.25 -14.65
CA ALA A 37 23.14 -6.07 -13.86
C ALA A 37 23.52 -6.37 -12.41
N ALA A 38 24.26 -5.47 -11.80
CA ALA A 38 24.71 -5.64 -10.41
C ALA A 38 23.53 -5.63 -9.45
N ASP A 39 23.63 -6.39 -8.35
CA ASP A 39 22.67 -6.39 -7.26
C ASP A 39 22.36 -4.96 -6.77
N ILE A 40 21.11 -4.73 -6.40
CA ILE A 40 20.69 -3.47 -5.79
C ILE A 40 21.24 -3.42 -4.36
N THR A 41 21.86 -2.30 -4.04
CA THR A 41 22.34 -1.97 -2.69
C THR A 41 21.75 -0.63 -2.24
N THR A 42 21.96 -0.28 -0.98
CA THR A 42 21.55 1.02 -0.45
C THR A 42 22.21 2.22 -1.18
N GLN A 43 23.32 1.98 -1.89
CA GLN A 43 24.06 2.97 -2.66
C GLN A 43 23.63 3.03 -4.14
N THR A 44 22.80 2.10 -4.59
CA THR A 44 22.28 2.11 -5.96
C THR A 44 21.35 3.32 -6.15
N THR A 45 21.57 4.10 -7.22
CA THR A 45 20.74 5.28 -7.48
C THR A 45 19.32 4.90 -7.88
N MET A 46 18.34 5.71 -7.53
CA MET A 46 16.95 5.50 -7.91
C MET A 46 16.76 5.46 -9.44
N THR A 47 17.59 6.19 -10.18
CA THR A 47 17.61 6.08 -11.66
C THR A 47 18.03 4.69 -12.12
N ALA A 48 19.08 4.13 -11.56
CA ALA A 48 19.53 2.77 -11.91
C ALA A 48 18.48 1.71 -11.52
N ILE A 49 17.88 1.82 -10.35
CA ILE A 49 16.79 0.95 -9.90
C ILE A 49 15.60 1.03 -10.87
N HIS A 50 15.19 2.23 -11.23
CA HIS A 50 14.06 2.45 -12.14
C HIS A 50 14.31 1.92 -13.55
N GLN A 51 15.57 1.88 -13.99
CA GLN A 51 15.98 1.39 -15.30
C GLN A 51 16.48 -0.06 -15.27
N HIS A 52 16.43 -0.73 -14.10
CA HIS A 52 16.93 -2.10 -13.98
C HIS A 52 16.11 -3.03 -14.88
N PRO A 53 16.73 -3.78 -15.84
CA PRO A 53 16.02 -4.55 -16.86
C PRO A 53 14.99 -5.51 -16.27
N SER A 54 15.36 -6.24 -15.21
CA SER A 54 14.47 -7.21 -14.57
C SER A 54 13.29 -6.55 -13.86
N LEU A 55 13.47 -5.39 -13.21
CA LEU A 55 12.36 -4.67 -12.58
C LEU A 55 11.40 -4.09 -13.62
N VAL A 56 11.94 -3.55 -14.72
CA VAL A 56 11.14 -3.07 -15.85
C VAL A 56 10.39 -4.24 -16.51
N GLY A 57 11.07 -5.35 -16.76
CA GLY A 57 10.47 -6.55 -17.32
C GLY A 57 9.40 -7.17 -16.43
N ALA A 58 9.61 -7.14 -15.11
CA ALA A 58 8.65 -7.58 -14.10
C ALA A 58 7.44 -6.64 -13.98
N GLY A 59 7.47 -5.45 -14.60
CA GLY A 59 6.41 -4.46 -14.49
C GLY A 59 6.39 -3.71 -13.16
N ILE A 60 7.49 -3.81 -12.38
CA ILE A 60 7.59 -3.11 -11.11
C ILE A 60 7.75 -1.61 -11.35
N MET A 61 6.80 -0.84 -10.85
CA MET A 61 6.93 0.60 -10.84
C MET A 61 7.66 1.03 -9.58
N THR A 62 8.94 1.33 -9.71
CA THR A 62 9.80 1.75 -8.60
C THR A 62 9.44 3.13 -8.05
N TYR A 63 8.66 3.89 -8.77
CA TYR A 63 7.95 5.07 -8.27
C TYR A 63 6.70 5.30 -9.11
N SER A 64 5.66 5.78 -8.47
CA SER A 64 4.47 6.26 -9.14
C SER A 64 4.71 7.71 -9.59
N LYS A 65 4.40 8.02 -10.86
CA LYS A 65 4.48 9.41 -11.35
C LYS A 65 3.43 10.23 -10.62
N ASP A 66 3.89 11.28 -9.92
CA ASP A 66 2.97 12.29 -9.43
C ASP A 66 2.43 13.08 -10.62
N LYS A 67 1.16 12.82 -10.98
CA LYS A 67 0.53 13.43 -12.14
C LYS A 67 0.23 14.91 -11.95
N VAL A 68 0.14 15.34 -10.68
CA VAL A 68 -0.29 16.70 -10.32
C VAL A 68 0.89 17.59 -9.93
N PHE A 69 1.88 17.01 -9.25
CA PHE A 69 3.03 17.75 -8.75
C PHE A 69 4.36 17.12 -9.19
N PRO A 70 4.65 17.07 -10.51
CA PRO A 70 5.87 16.43 -11.02
C PRO A 70 7.16 16.97 -10.40
N GLN A 71 7.16 18.24 -9.98
CA GLN A 71 8.31 18.91 -9.33
C GLN A 71 8.64 18.32 -7.94
N ARG A 72 7.74 17.55 -7.33
CA ARG A 72 8.00 16.85 -6.05
C ARG A 72 8.85 15.59 -6.22
N GLN A 73 9.07 15.16 -7.44
CA GLN A 73 9.82 13.93 -7.75
C GLN A 73 11.34 14.20 -7.84
N LYS A 74 11.94 14.75 -6.79
CA LYS A 74 13.38 14.99 -6.73
C LYS A 74 14.13 13.75 -6.20
N TRP A 75 13.98 12.62 -6.86
CA TRP A 75 14.56 11.35 -6.42
C TRP A 75 15.62 10.78 -7.35
N ALA A 76 15.67 11.17 -8.63
CA ALA A 76 16.47 10.52 -9.66
C ALA A 76 17.96 10.36 -9.30
N ASN A 77 18.55 11.35 -8.65
CA ASN A 77 19.96 11.33 -8.27
C ASN A 77 20.20 10.85 -6.83
N LYS A 78 19.14 10.46 -6.09
CA LYS A 78 19.28 9.91 -4.75
C LYS A 78 19.67 8.44 -4.84
N THR A 79 20.46 7.98 -3.88
CA THR A 79 20.62 6.56 -3.63
C THR A 79 19.35 5.97 -3.01
N LEU A 80 19.21 4.64 -3.02
CA LEU A 80 18.10 3.99 -2.35
C LEU A 80 18.04 4.40 -0.88
N GLY A 81 19.17 4.35 -0.16
CA GLY A 81 19.24 4.72 1.24
C GLY A 81 18.81 6.18 1.51
N GLU A 82 19.19 7.13 0.65
CA GLU A 82 18.76 8.53 0.74
C GLU A 82 17.27 8.72 0.42
N TYR A 83 16.69 7.83 -0.40
CA TYR A 83 15.29 7.93 -0.80
C TYR A 83 14.34 7.33 0.21
N VAL A 84 14.62 6.11 0.69
CA VAL A 84 13.73 5.39 1.60
C VAL A 84 14.03 5.64 3.07
N GLY A 85 15.26 6.01 3.41
CA GLY A 85 15.75 6.20 4.78
C GLY A 85 16.43 4.96 5.34
N SER A 86 17.36 5.15 6.30
CA SER A 86 18.18 4.09 6.88
C SER A 86 17.37 3.01 7.62
N TRP A 87 16.19 3.36 8.10
CA TRP A 87 15.29 2.46 8.84
C TRP A 87 14.62 1.36 8.01
N VAL A 88 14.81 1.35 6.68
CA VAL A 88 14.27 0.33 5.76
C VAL A 88 15.21 -0.01 4.59
N ALA A 89 16.33 0.70 4.44
CA ALA A 89 17.11 0.70 3.20
C ALA A 89 17.69 -0.69 2.84
N GLU A 90 18.25 -1.40 3.81
CA GLU A 90 18.82 -2.73 3.58
C GLU A 90 17.71 -3.73 3.20
N ASP A 91 16.63 -3.78 3.98
CA ASP A 91 15.50 -4.66 3.71
C ASP A 91 14.81 -4.35 2.38
N CYS A 92 14.79 -3.08 1.99
CA CYS A 92 14.26 -2.66 0.70
C CYS A 92 15.16 -3.14 -0.45
N ALA A 93 16.50 -3.03 -0.31
CA ALA A 93 17.44 -3.53 -1.30
C ALA A 93 17.30 -5.05 -1.48
N GLU A 94 17.27 -5.80 -0.38
CA GLU A 94 17.05 -7.25 -0.40
C GLU A 94 15.71 -7.63 -1.05
N GLY A 95 14.62 -6.93 -0.71
CA GLY A 95 13.30 -7.18 -1.30
C GLY A 95 13.26 -6.91 -2.81
N LEU A 96 13.97 -5.88 -3.29
CA LEU A 96 14.11 -5.61 -4.72
C LEU A 96 14.95 -6.71 -5.42
N ASN A 97 16.01 -7.19 -4.78
CA ASN A 97 16.82 -8.30 -5.31
C ASN A 97 16.02 -9.61 -5.35
N LEU A 98 15.19 -9.90 -4.35
CA LEU A 98 14.29 -11.06 -4.38
C LEU A 98 13.30 -10.99 -5.55
N ILE A 99 12.75 -9.81 -5.86
CA ILE A 99 11.92 -9.61 -7.06
C ILE A 99 12.72 -9.90 -8.34
N ILE A 100 13.94 -9.39 -8.42
CA ILE A 100 14.83 -9.59 -9.57
C ILE A 100 15.15 -11.09 -9.75
N GLU A 101 15.48 -11.76 -8.66
CA GLU A 101 15.77 -13.20 -8.65
C GLU A 101 14.59 -14.03 -9.15
N ASN A 102 13.40 -13.81 -8.59
CA ASN A 102 12.18 -14.51 -9.01
C ASN A 102 11.84 -14.25 -10.48
N TYR A 103 11.93 -13.01 -10.94
CA TYR A 103 11.69 -12.67 -12.34
C TYR A 103 12.70 -13.33 -13.27
N ASN A 104 13.99 -13.33 -12.92
CA ASN A 104 15.04 -13.97 -13.72
C ASN A 104 14.92 -15.50 -13.73
N ALA A 105 14.32 -16.09 -12.69
CA ALA A 105 13.94 -17.50 -12.64
C ALA A 105 12.71 -17.84 -13.52
N GLY A 106 12.09 -16.84 -14.14
CA GLY A 106 10.90 -17.01 -14.99
C GLY A 106 9.57 -16.95 -14.24
N GLU A 107 9.59 -16.56 -12.96
CA GLU A 107 8.39 -16.44 -12.16
C GLU A 107 7.66 -15.12 -12.44
N GLN A 108 6.34 -15.17 -12.45
CA GLN A 108 5.53 -13.96 -12.53
C GLN A 108 5.48 -13.31 -11.15
N VAL A 109 5.89 -12.04 -11.05
CA VAL A 109 5.95 -11.28 -9.80
C VAL A 109 4.92 -10.17 -9.70
N THR A 110 4.33 -9.74 -10.83
CA THR A 110 3.31 -8.69 -10.89
C THR A 110 2.02 -9.22 -11.49
N TYR A 111 0.89 -8.92 -10.85
CA TYR A 111 -0.41 -9.40 -11.28
C TYR A 111 -1.42 -8.24 -11.36
N LYS A 112 -2.11 -8.11 -12.49
CA LYS A 112 -3.28 -7.23 -12.63
C LYS A 112 -4.47 -7.88 -11.94
N ILE A 113 -5.12 -7.14 -11.06
CA ILE A 113 -6.28 -7.63 -10.30
C ILE A 113 -7.61 -7.46 -11.04
N TYR A 114 -7.63 -6.71 -12.14
CA TYR A 114 -8.77 -6.55 -13.02
C TYR A 114 -8.51 -7.23 -14.37
N SER A 115 -9.57 -7.76 -14.98
CA SER A 115 -9.49 -8.37 -16.31
C SER A 115 -9.24 -7.33 -17.42
N ALA A 116 -8.81 -7.78 -18.58
CA ALA A 116 -8.63 -6.90 -19.75
C ALA A 116 -9.93 -6.17 -20.13
N ASP A 117 -11.09 -6.83 -20.04
CA ASP A 117 -12.39 -6.23 -20.35
C ASP A 117 -12.77 -5.17 -19.32
N GLU A 118 -12.50 -5.40 -18.03
CA GLU A 118 -12.73 -4.42 -16.98
C GLU A 118 -11.83 -3.18 -17.14
N ILE A 119 -10.58 -3.37 -17.57
CA ILE A 119 -9.63 -2.28 -17.85
C ILE A 119 -10.04 -1.54 -19.12
N ALA A 120 -10.54 -2.23 -20.15
CA ALA A 120 -11.03 -1.60 -21.36
C ALA A 120 -12.28 -0.73 -21.09
N ALA A 121 -13.13 -1.16 -20.16
CA ALA A 121 -14.31 -0.40 -19.74
C ALA A 121 -13.97 0.79 -18.82
N ASP A 122 -12.90 0.67 -18.02
CA ASP A 122 -12.42 1.70 -17.09
C ASP A 122 -10.91 1.64 -17.01
N ALA A 123 -10.24 2.50 -17.78
CA ALA A 123 -8.78 2.53 -17.91
C ALA A 123 -8.06 2.82 -16.55
N SER A 124 -8.73 3.42 -15.57
CA SER A 124 -8.15 3.67 -14.25
C SER A 124 -7.77 2.38 -13.52
N LYS A 125 -8.50 1.29 -13.78
CA LYS A 125 -8.26 -0.04 -13.20
C LYS A 125 -6.90 -0.64 -13.58
N ASN A 126 -6.28 -0.16 -14.66
CA ASN A 126 -4.91 -0.54 -15.01
C ASN A 126 -3.87 -0.06 -13.97
N ASN A 127 -4.22 0.89 -13.11
CA ASN A 127 -3.36 1.39 -12.05
C ASN A 127 -3.42 0.55 -10.77
N ALA A 128 -4.25 -0.49 -10.72
CA ALA A 128 -4.37 -1.40 -9.59
C ALA A 128 -3.73 -2.76 -9.89
N GLU A 129 -2.74 -3.15 -9.08
CA GLU A 129 -1.96 -4.38 -9.26
C GLU A 129 -1.33 -4.83 -7.94
N ILE A 130 -0.86 -6.07 -7.88
CA ILE A 130 -0.15 -6.62 -6.73
C ILE A 130 1.22 -7.15 -7.14
N TYR A 131 2.22 -6.97 -6.25
CA TYR A 131 3.55 -7.54 -6.37
C TYR A 131 3.65 -8.70 -5.37
N TYR A 132 4.02 -9.87 -5.84
CA TYR A 132 4.03 -11.09 -5.06
C TYR A 132 5.41 -11.41 -4.49
N PHE A 133 5.46 -11.65 -3.19
CA PHE A 133 6.58 -12.21 -2.45
C PHE A 133 6.14 -13.58 -1.97
N PRO A 134 6.75 -14.69 -2.47
CA PRO A 134 6.28 -16.03 -2.16
C PRO A 134 6.49 -16.38 -0.69
N ALA A 135 5.68 -17.29 -0.19
CA ALA A 135 5.96 -17.92 1.10
C ALA A 135 7.11 -18.93 0.96
N THR A 136 7.77 -19.26 2.07
CA THR A 136 8.83 -20.27 2.08
C THR A 136 8.30 -21.70 2.14
N ALA A 137 6.99 -21.88 2.39
CA ALA A 137 6.33 -23.19 2.42
C ALA A 137 4.89 -23.10 1.86
N PRO A 138 4.37 -24.17 1.23
CA PRO A 138 2.99 -24.21 0.75
C PRO A 138 1.97 -24.13 1.90
N GLY A 139 0.79 -23.57 1.60
CA GLY A 139 -0.30 -23.45 2.57
C GLY A 139 -0.05 -22.41 3.65
N ALA A 140 0.82 -21.46 3.37
CA ALA A 140 1.10 -20.34 4.27
C ALA A 140 -0.08 -19.35 4.30
N LYS A 141 -0.18 -18.59 5.38
CA LYS A 141 -1.02 -17.39 5.42
C LYS A 141 -0.38 -16.27 4.61
N TYR A 142 -1.18 -15.27 4.27
CA TYR A 142 -0.66 -14.13 3.51
C TYR A 142 -1.03 -12.79 4.12
N VAL A 143 -0.28 -11.78 3.75
CA VAL A 143 -0.51 -10.38 4.12
C VAL A 143 -0.64 -9.54 2.86
N LEU A 144 -1.74 -8.80 2.71
CA LEU A 144 -1.87 -7.74 1.72
C LEU A 144 -1.37 -6.43 2.33
N ILE A 145 -0.40 -5.77 1.68
CA ILE A 145 0.31 -4.60 2.21
C ILE A 145 -0.01 -3.37 1.39
N LEU A 146 -0.47 -2.31 2.07
CA LEU A 146 -0.78 -1.01 1.48
C LEU A 146 0.20 0.05 1.99
N SER A 147 0.79 0.81 1.06
CA SER A 147 1.58 1.99 1.41
C SER A 147 0.71 3.19 1.72
N GLY A 148 1.29 4.16 2.39
CA GLY A 148 0.77 5.51 2.38
C GLY A 148 0.75 6.12 0.97
N ASN A 149 -0.01 7.18 0.81
CA ASN A 149 -0.01 7.97 -0.41
C ASN A 149 0.05 9.48 -0.08
N VAL A 150 0.37 10.25 -1.07
CA VAL A 150 0.36 11.72 -1.01
C VAL A 150 -0.79 12.26 -1.87
N GLY A 151 -1.93 11.57 -1.84
CA GLY A 151 -3.13 11.90 -2.61
C GLY A 151 -3.08 11.45 -4.08
N THR A 152 -1.94 11.55 -4.74
CA THR A 152 -1.78 11.34 -6.20
C THR A 152 -0.88 10.16 -6.56
N ARG A 153 -0.26 9.52 -5.58
CA ARG A 153 0.66 8.39 -5.76
C ARG A 153 0.77 7.55 -4.50
N THR A 154 1.12 6.30 -4.66
CA THR A 154 1.46 5.34 -3.62
C THR A 154 2.98 5.29 -3.38
N ALA A 155 3.43 4.79 -2.23
CA ALA A 155 4.82 4.83 -1.79
C ALA A 155 5.39 3.41 -1.54
N GLU A 156 5.12 2.47 -2.44
CA GLU A 156 5.38 1.03 -2.27
C GLU A 156 6.84 0.74 -1.92
N ILE A 157 7.79 1.34 -2.64
CA ILE A 157 9.22 1.15 -2.39
C ILE A 157 9.60 1.63 -0.99
N LYS A 158 9.06 2.77 -0.58
CA LYS A 158 9.45 3.38 0.68
C LYS A 158 8.92 2.64 1.91
N GLU A 159 7.77 1.98 1.80
CA GLU A 159 7.07 1.43 2.97
C GLU A 159 6.81 -0.07 2.86
N CYS A 160 6.53 -0.59 1.65
CA CYS A 160 5.99 -1.95 1.53
C CYS A 160 7.01 -3.01 1.14
N ILE A 161 7.99 -2.69 0.28
CA ILE A 161 8.95 -3.69 -0.21
C ILE A 161 9.78 -4.28 0.95
N SER A 162 10.25 -3.44 1.87
CA SER A 162 10.97 -3.89 3.07
C SER A 162 10.10 -4.75 3.98
N THR A 163 8.85 -4.34 4.19
CA THR A 163 7.88 -5.09 5.00
C THR A 163 7.55 -6.45 4.37
N ALA A 164 7.36 -6.50 3.04
CA ALA A 164 7.12 -7.74 2.32
C ALA A 164 8.31 -8.69 2.38
N ASN A 165 9.54 -8.17 2.26
CA ASN A 165 10.76 -8.95 2.42
C ASN A 165 10.87 -9.60 3.81
N GLN A 166 10.56 -8.85 4.87
CA GLN A 166 10.56 -9.40 6.23
C GLN A 166 9.47 -10.46 6.44
N LEU A 167 8.27 -10.27 5.90
CA LEU A 167 7.21 -11.27 5.96
C LEU A 167 7.58 -12.54 5.20
N HIS A 168 8.22 -12.43 4.02
CA HIS A 168 8.79 -13.56 3.28
C HIS A 168 9.80 -14.33 4.14
N LYS A 169 10.75 -13.64 4.79
CA LYS A 169 11.72 -14.26 5.70
C LYS A 169 11.07 -14.96 6.90
N LEU A 170 9.92 -14.47 7.35
CA LEU A 170 9.11 -15.09 8.41
C LEU A 170 8.27 -16.28 7.90
N GLY A 171 8.28 -16.57 6.60
CA GLY A 171 7.57 -17.70 6.01
C GLY A 171 6.18 -17.39 5.46
N TYR A 172 5.72 -16.14 5.51
CA TYR A 172 4.43 -15.72 4.98
C TYR A 172 4.54 -15.32 3.49
N ALA A 173 3.45 -15.51 2.76
CA ALA A 173 3.31 -14.85 1.49
C ALA A 173 2.94 -13.37 1.72
N ALA A 174 3.52 -12.47 0.93
CA ALA A 174 3.17 -11.05 1.01
C ALA A 174 2.82 -10.52 -0.38
N PHE A 175 1.81 -9.67 -0.43
CA PHE A 175 1.36 -8.99 -1.64
C PHE A 175 1.42 -7.49 -1.42
N VAL A 176 2.36 -6.83 -2.06
CA VAL A 176 2.43 -5.36 -2.06
C VAL A 176 1.42 -4.84 -3.05
N MET A 177 0.50 -4.03 -2.58
CA MET A 177 -0.58 -3.54 -3.40
C MET A 177 -0.34 -2.12 -3.86
N ARG A 178 -0.48 -1.91 -5.17
CA ARG A 178 -0.71 -0.62 -5.77
C ARG A 178 -2.20 -0.44 -6.01
N TYR A 179 -2.75 0.67 -5.57
CA TYR A 179 -4.18 0.97 -5.66
C TYR A 179 -4.41 2.30 -6.35
N ARG A 180 -5.63 2.53 -6.86
CA ARG A 180 -6.00 3.78 -7.51
C ARG A 180 -5.95 4.94 -6.51
N THR A 181 -5.32 6.03 -6.94
CA THR A 181 -5.21 7.29 -6.20
C THR A 181 -5.86 8.41 -7.00
N TRP A 182 -6.02 9.60 -6.40
CA TRP A 182 -6.54 10.74 -7.14
C TRP A 182 -5.78 10.97 -8.46
N PRO A 183 -6.43 11.26 -9.60
CA PRO A 183 -7.88 11.55 -9.73
C PRO A 183 -8.77 10.31 -9.94
N ASP A 184 -8.24 9.11 -9.89
CA ASP A 184 -8.89 7.84 -10.23
C ASP A 184 -9.52 7.15 -8.99
N ASN A 185 -9.71 7.89 -7.88
CA ASN A 185 -10.18 7.34 -6.60
C ASN A 185 -11.67 7.58 -6.31
N ASP A 186 -12.46 7.87 -7.33
CA ASP A 186 -13.92 8.02 -7.22
C ASP A 186 -14.59 6.74 -6.67
N ASP A 187 -15.77 6.89 -6.07
CA ASP A 187 -16.59 5.78 -5.55
C ASP A 187 -15.89 4.81 -4.60
N ASN A 188 -14.95 5.33 -3.79
CA ASN A 188 -14.11 4.52 -2.90
C ASN A 188 -13.26 3.49 -3.65
N ALA A 189 -12.79 3.82 -4.84
CA ALA A 189 -11.99 2.94 -5.68
C ALA A 189 -10.81 2.26 -4.94
N PRO A 190 -10.06 2.91 -4.04
CA PRO A 190 -9.01 2.24 -3.28
C PRO A 190 -9.54 1.09 -2.41
N ILE A 191 -10.71 1.25 -1.78
CA ILE A 191 -11.32 0.17 -0.97
C ILE A 191 -11.84 -0.96 -1.86
N GLN A 192 -12.40 -0.62 -3.02
CA GLN A 192 -12.80 -1.59 -4.05
C GLN A 192 -11.58 -2.40 -4.52
N ASP A 193 -10.46 -1.73 -4.75
CA ASP A 193 -9.21 -2.37 -5.19
C ASP A 193 -8.71 -3.38 -4.15
N ILE A 194 -8.77 -3.06 -2.85
CA ILE A 194 -8.43 -3.99 -1.76
C ILE A 194 -9.32 -5.25 -1.84
N GLY A 195 -10.63 -5.07 -1.91
CA GLY A 195 -11.56 -6.20 -2.04
C GLY A 195 -11.29 -7.03 -3.28
N ARG A 196 -10.94 -6.38 -4.40
CA ARG A 196 -10.61 -7.06 -5.65
C ARG A 196 -9.28 -7.82 -5.56
N ALA A 197 -8.25 -7.25 -4.91
CA ALA A 197 -6.97 -7.91 -4.69
C ALA A 197 -7.13 -9.19 -3.84
N ILE A 198 -7.87 -9.11 -2.73
CA ILE A 198 -8.12 -10.27 -1.88
C ILE A 198 -8.89 -11.34 -2.64
N ARG A 199 -9.93 -10.98 -3.39
CA ARG A 199 -10.65 -11.92 -4.26
C ARG A 199 -9.73 -12.57 -5.27
N TYR A 200 -8.89 -11.78 -5.95
CA TYR A 200 -7.92 -12.30 -6.91
C TYR A 200 -6.96 -13.31 -6.26
N ILE A 201 -6.44 -12.99 -5.08
CA ILE A 201 -5.54 -13.89 -4.34
C ILE A 201 -6.28 -15.17 -3.92
N THR A 202 -7.51 -15.07 -3.42
CA THR A 202 -8.30 -16.26 -3.01
C THR A 202 -8.72 -17.12 -4.19
N ASP A 203 -9.07 -16.52 -5.32
CA ASP A 203 -9.44 -17.26 -6.55
C ASP A 203 -8.21 -17.98 -7.16
N HIS A 204 -6.99 -17.54 -6.84
CA HIS A 204 -5.71 -18.12 -7.31
C HIS A 204 -4.88 -18.71 -6.15
N ALA A 205 -5.53 -19.08 -5.04
CA ALA A 205 -4.84 -19.52 -3.82
C ALA A 205 -3.89 -20.72 -4.06
N ASP A 206 -4.28 -21.66 -4.90
CA ASP A 206 -3.45 -22.82 -5.28
C ASP A 206 -2.17 -22.36 -6.02
N GLN A 207 -2.30 -21.39 -6.93
CA GLN A 207 -1.16 -20.82 -7.67
C GLN A 207 -0.16 -20.14 -6.74
N PHE A 208 -0.66 -19.41 -5.74
CA PHE A 208 0.16 -18.70 -4.76
C PHE A 208 0.60 -19.58 -3.58
N GLY A 209 0.06 -20.78 -3.46
CA GLY A 209 0.34 -21.69 -2.34
C GLY A 209 -0.12 -21.13 -0.99
N VAL A 210 -1.23 -20.38 -0.94
CA VAL A 210 -1.71 -19.68 0.26
C VAL A 210 -3.07 -20.19 0.75
N GLN A 211 -3.35 -19.94 2.04
CA GLN A 211 -4.67 -20.15 2.63
C GLN A 211 -5.62 -19.02 2.22
N THR A 212 -6.90 -19.31 2.04
CA THR A 212 -7.92 -18.32 1.66
C THR A 212 -8.51 -17.56 2.84
N GLU A 213 -8.30 -18.05 4.07
CA GLU A 213 -8.81 -17.47 5.31
C GLU A 213 -7.67 -17.14 6.28
N GLY A 214 -7.96 -16.38 7.31
CA GLY A 214 -6.99 -16.01 8.33
C GLY A 214 -5.90 -15.03 7.85
N TYR A 215 -6.02 -14.45 6.66
CA TYR A 215 -5.07 -13.47 6.13
C TYR A 215 -5.08 -12.18 6.93
N ALA A 216 -3.99 -11.41 6.82
CA ALA A 216 -3.95 -10.05 7.36
C ALA A 216 -3.94 -8.98 6.25
N VAL A 217 -4.43 -7.79 6.59
CA VAL A 217 -4.22 -6.58 5.77
C VAL A 217 -3.38 -5.61 6.58
N LEU A 218 -2.24 -5.19 6.01
CA LEU A 218 -1.31 -4.28 6.65
C LEU A 218 -1.29 -2.95 5.89
N GLY A 219 -1.41 -1.85 6.61
CA GLY A 219 -1.36 -0.52 5.99
C GLY A 219 -0.48 0.46 6.74
N HIS A 220 0.31 1.22 5.98
CA HIS A 220 1.17 2.29 6.48
C HIS A 220 0.48 3.65 6.27
N SER A 221 0.52 4.54 7.25
CA SER A 221 0.04 5.93 7.10
C SER A 221 -1.42 6.01 6.59
N SER A 222 -1.68 6.63 5.46
CA SER A 222 -3.00 6.63 4.80
C SER A 222 -3.39 5.24 4.25
N GLY A 223 -2.43 4.35 3.94
CA GLY A 223 -2.71 2.93 3.70
C GLY A 223 -3.30 2.26 4.94
N GLY A 224 -2.88 2.68 6.14
CA GLY A 224 -3.50 2.27 7.41
C GLY A 224 -4.95 2.74 7.54
N GLN A 225 -5.28 3.95 7.05
CA GLN A 225 -6.66 4.41 6.96
C GLN A 225 -7.49 3.49 6.05
N LEU A 226 -7.02 3.23 4.84
CA LEU A 226 -7.71 2.35 3.89
C LEU A 226 -7.90 0.94 4.47
N THR A 227 -6.87 0.38 5.12
CA THR A 227 -6.93 -0.90 5.83
C THR A 227 -7.98 -0.89 6.93
N GLY A 228 -8.04 0.17 7.74
CA GLY A 228 -9.04 0.32 8.78
C GLY A 228 -10.46 0.45 8.22
N ILE A 229 -10.68 1.21 7.16
CA ILE A 229 -11.98 1.30 6.49
C ILE A 229 -12.39 -0.06 5.90
N PHE A 230 -11.43 -0.79 5.32
CA PHE A 230 -11.69 -2.13 4.76
C PHE A 230 -12.13 -3.13 5.84
N GLY A 231 -11.75 -2.94 7.09
CA GLY A 231 -12.24 -3.73 8.23
C GLY A 231 -13.73 -3.60 8.51
N SER A 232 -14.39 -2.54 8.01
CA SER A 232 -15.84 -2.38 8.16
C SER A 232 -16.62 -3.44 7.37
N ASP A 233 -17.60 -4.04 8.01
CA ASP A 233 -18.55 -4.93 7.33
C ASP A 233 -19.41 -4.21 6.28
N GLN A 234 -19.68 -2.92 6.48
CA GLN A 234 -20.51 -2.09 5.60
C GLN A 234 -19.73 -1.50 4.42
N LEU A 235 -18.46 -1.13 4.63
CA LEU A 235 -17.64 -0.41 3.65
C LEU A 235 -16.55 -1.29 3.02
N GLY A 236 -16.16 -2.38 3.68
CA GLY A 236 -15.00 -3.19 3.33
C GLY A 236 -15.31 -4.65 3.02
N TYR A 237 -14.68 -5.57 3.74
CA TYR A 237 -14.59 -6.99 3.38
C TYR A 237 -15.94 -7.64 3.03
N LYS A 238 -16.99 -7.39 3.83
CA LYS A 238 -18.31 -7.98 3.63
C LYS A 238 -19.02 -7.39 2.40
N LYS A 239 -18.89 -6.08 2.18
CA LYS A 239 -19.42 -5.40 0.99
C LYS A 239 -18.85 -5.98 -0.31
N TYR A 240 -17.57 -6.34 -0.30
CA TYR A 240 -16.90 -6.92 -1.45
C TYR A 240 -16.96 -8.45 -1.47
N GLY A 241 -17.64 -9.07 -0.52
CA GLY A 241 -17.88 -10.52 -0.47
C GLY A 241 -16.60 -11.34 -0.38
N VAL A 242 -15.62 -10.87 0.39
CA VAL A 242 -14.39 -11.60 0.70
C VAL A 242 -14.38 -12.03 2.16
N PRO A 243 -13.59 -13.05 2.55
CA PRO A 243 -13.49 -13.49 3.94
C PRO A 243 -13.09 -12.34 4.88
N LYS A 244 -13.54 -12.41 6.13
CA LYS A 244 -13.10 -11.46 7.16
C LYS A 244 -11.60 -11.61 7.41
N PRO A 245 -10.82 -10.51 7.42
CA PRO A 245 -9.41 -10.57 7.78
C PRO A 245 -9.21 -11.19 9.18
N GLY A 246 -8.18 -12.01 9.34
CA GLY A 246 -7.75 -12.51 10.64
C GLY A 246 -7.21 -11.40 11.54
N ALA A 247 -6.55 -10.39 10.96
CA ALA A 247 -6.20 -9.15 11.64
C ALA A 247 -6.01 -7.98 10.65
N LEU A 248 -6.15 -6.76 11.18
CA LEU A 248 -5.70 -5.52 10.56
C LEU A 248 -4.46 -5.03 11.28
N ILE A 249 -3.40 -4.70 10.53
CA ILE A 249 -2.13 -4.21 11.07
C ILE A 249 -1.92 -2.79 10.56
N LEU A 250 -1.90 -1.82 11.47
CA LEU A 250 -1.88 -0.40 11.11
C LEU A 250 -0.60 0.25 11.66
N ALA A 251 0.32 0.60 10.76
CA ALA A 251 1.58 1.25 11.10
C ALA A 251 1.45 2.78 10.98
N TYR A 252 1.64 3.51 12.07
CA TYR A 252 1.46 4.98 12.15
C TYR A 252 0.26 5.50 11.35
N PRO A 253 -0.94 4.89 11.52
CA PRO A 253 -2.06 5.13 10.63
C PRO A 253 -2.63 6.53 10.76
N VAL A 254 -3.09 7.10 9.65
CA VAL A 254 -4.11 8.14 9.69
C VAL A 254 -5.43 7.46 10.04
N ILE A 255 -6.12 7.93 11.06
CA ILE A 255 -7.41 7.37 11.50
C ILE A 255 -8.56 8.25 11.07
N ASN A 256 -8.46 9.52 11.39
CA ASN A 256 -9.46 10.51 11.00
C ASN A 256 -8.75 11.78 10.52
N PHE A 257 -9.30 12.40 9.50
CA PHE A 257 -8.93 13.76 9.14
C PHE A 257 -9.81 14.77 9.91
N SER A 258 -9.41 16.03 9.96
CA SER A 258 -10.20 17.12 10.47
C SER A 258 -10.11 18.31 9.52
N GLU A 259 -11.25 18.81 9.04
CA GLU A 259 -11.32 19.99 8.18
C GLU A 259 -10.63 21.22 8.79
N ALA A 260 -10.58 21.28 10.12
CA ALA A 260 -9.92 22.37 10.83
C ALA A 260 -8.39 22.27 10.84
N THR A 261 -7.79 21.19 10.29
CA THR A 261 -6.33 21.04 10.29
C THR A 261 -5.71 21.64 9.03
N PRO A 262 -4.57 22.35 9.14
CA PRO A 262 -3.86 22.90 7.96
C PRO A 262 -3.45 21.81 6.96
N VAL A 263 -3.14 20.60 7.42
CA VAL A 263 -2.74 19.48 6.57
C VAL A 263 -3.89 18.98 5.71
N TYR A 264 -5.13 19.06 6.20
CA TYR A 264 -6.31 18.72 5.43
C TYR A 264 -6.37 19.51 4.11
N HIS A 265 -6.25 20.83 4.19
CA HIS A 265 -6.31 21.72 3.01
C HIS A 265 -5.18 21.48 2.00
N VAL A 266 -4.02 20.99 2.46
CA VAL A 266 -2.88 20.72 1.57
C VAL A 266 -2.96 19.31 0.96
N ALA A 267 -3.43 18.33 1.71
CA ALA A 267 -3.37 16.92 1.30
C ALA A 267 -4.70 16.42 0.70
N VAL A 268 -5.82 16.96 1.13
CA VAL A 268 -7.16 16.45 0.81
C VAL A 268 -7.95 17.40 -0.09
N ASP A 269 -7.97 18.68 0.23
CA ASP A 269 -8.72 19.69 -0.52
C ASP A 269 -8.36 19.75 -2.03
N PRO A 270 -7.06 19.68 -2.44
CA PRO A 270 -6.71 19.57 -3.86
C PRO A 270 -7.29 18.33 -4.56
N CYS A 271 -7.70 17.34 -3.78
CA CYS A 271 -8.24 16.07 -4.28
C CYS A 271 -9.77 16.06 -4.35
N GLU A 272 -10.42 17.20 -4.16
CA GLU A 272 -11.89 17.33 -4.18
C GLU A 272 -12.60 16.28 -3.28
N TRP A 273 -11.98 15.87 -2.20
CA TRP A 273 -12.61 15.04 -1.21
C TRP A 273 -13.58 15.92 -0.42
N GLY A 274 -14.78 16.06 -0.93
CA GLY A 274 -15.81 16.86 -0.29
C GLY A 274 -16.13 16.37 1.13
N ASP A 275 -16.65 17.25 1.94
CA ASP A 275 -16.91 17.15 3.38
C ASP A 275 -17.53 15.82 3.85
N LEU A 276 -18.38 15.20 3.03
CA LEU A 276 -19.06 13.94 3.36
C LEU A 276 -18.15 12.72 3.25
N ARG A 277 -17.34 12.60 2.20
CA ARG A 277 -16.38 11.49 2.03
C ARG A 277 -15.35 11.46 3.14
N TYR A 278 -14.89 12.61 3.54
CA TYR A 278 -13.99 12.79 4.64
C TYR A 278 -14.53 12.17 5.93
N TYR A 279 -15.80 12.39 6.21
CA TYR A 279 -16.47 11.86 7.38
C TYR A 279 -16.76 10.35 7.25
N GLU A 280 -17.09 9.88 6.06
CA GLU A 280 -17.34 8.47 5.74
C GLU A 280 -16.07 7.63 5.83
N LEU A 281 -14.91 8.20 5.46
CA LEU A 281 -13.62 7.55 5.51
C LEU A 281 -12.91 7.65 6.88
N SER A 282 -13.61 8.00 7.93
CA SER A 282 -13.11 7.97 9.31
C SER A 282 -13.06 6.55 9.85
N VAL A 283 -11.87 6.01 10.11
CA VAL A 283 -11.69 4.64 10.62
C VAL A 283 -12.43 4.43 11.94
N SER A 284 -12.36 5.40 12.88
CA SER A 284 -13.03 5.27 14.17
C SER A 284 -14.56 5.18 14.08
N ARG A 285 -15.16 5.60 12.95
CA ARG A 285 -16.59 5.46 12.67
C ARG A 285 -16.91 4.17 11.92
N ALA A 286 -15.93 3.60 11.24
CA ALA A 286 -16.08 2.36 10.50
C ALA A 286 -16.05 1.11 11.39
N VAL A 287 -15.63 1.27 12.66
CA VAL A 287 -15.59 0.16 13.63
C VAL A 287 -17.00 -0.27 14.01
N THR A 288 -17.27 -1.56 13.85
CA THR A 288 -18.54 -2.24 14.21
C THR A 288 -18.26 -3.42 15.14
N ASP A 289 -19.30 -4.07 15.65
CA ASP A 289 -19.16 -5.28 16.51
C ASP A 289 -18.55 -6.47 15.74
N ASP A 290 -18.62 -6.46 14.41
CA ASP A 290 -18.02 -7.49 13.53
C ASP A 290 -16.67 -7.05 12.92
N PHE A 291 -16.01 -6.06 13.52
CA PHE A 291 -14.72 -5.58 13.04
C PHE A 291 -13.61 -6.62 13.30
N PRO A 292 -12.62 -6.79 12.39
CA PRO A 292 -11.48 -7.68 12.63
C PRO A 292 -10.62 -7.21 13.82
N PRO A 293 -9.84 -8.13 14.46
CA PRO A 293 -8.83 -7.75 15.43
C PRO A 293 -7.83 -6.74 14.87
N VAL A 294 -7.36 -5.79 15.69
CA VAL A 294 -6.50 -4.69 15.22
C VAL A 294 -5.21 -4.61 16.02
N TYR A 295 -4.08 -4.70 15.35
CA TYR A 295 -2.79 -4.24 15.85
C TYR A 295 -2.50 -2.85 15.29
N PHE A 296 -2.12 -1.88 16.13
CA PHE A 296 -1.71 -0.58 15.62
C PHE A 296 -0.67 0.08 16.51
N TRP A 297 0.24 0.82 15.86
CA TRP A 297 1.25 1.57 16.55
C TRP A 297 1.48 2.96 15.96
N TYR A 298 1.97 3.88 16.78
CA TYR A 298 2.32 5.23 16.37
C TYR A 298 3.25 5.91 17.40
N GLY A 299 3.92 6.99 16.96
CA GLY A 299 4.75 7.81 17.83
C GLY A 299 3.99 8.98 18.46
N LYS A 300 4.31 9.32 19.71
CA LYS A 300 3.75 10.51 20.40
C LYS A 300 4.18 11.82 19.74
N ASN A 301 5.36 11.84 19.14
CA ASN A 301 5.96 12.98 18.46
C ASN A 301 5.80 12.94 16.93
N ASP A 302 4.98 12.03 16.41
CA ASP A 302 4.63 11.99 15.00
C ASP A 302 3.99 13.32 14.57
N THR A 303 4.78 14.13 13.83
CA THR A 303 4.40 15.49 13.45
C THR A 303 3.19 15.53 12.53
N LEU A 304 2.98 14.49 11.69
CA LEU A 304 1.79 14.40 10.85
C LEU A 304 0.55 14.14 11.69
N LEU A 305 0.59 13.16 12.59
CA LEU A 305 -0.56 12.84 13.45
C LEU A 305 -0.90 13.99 14.41
N ILE A 306 0.12 14.74 14.87
CA ILE A 306 -0.07 15.96 15.65
C ILE A 306 -0.79 17.03 14.80
N ALA A 307 -0.33 17.25 13.56
CA ALA A 307 -0.95 18.21 12.64
C ALA A 307 -2.39 17.85 12.26
N LEU A 308 -2.71 16.55 12.24
CA LEU A 308 -4.07 16.02 12.00
C LEU A 308 -4.91 15.93 13.26
N ASN A 309 -4.55 16.57 14.36
CA ASN A 309 -5.15 16.44 15.68
C ASN A 309 -4.95 15.04 16.28
N PHE A 310 -3.89 14.88 17.03
CA PHE A 310 -3.47 13.62 17.65
C PHE A 310 -4.59 12.86 18.37
N GLN A 311 -5.54 13.56 19.03
CA GLN A 311 -6.65 12.94 19.75
C GLN A 311 -7.70 12.28 18.84
N LEU A 312 -7.70 12.66 17.55
CA LEU A 312 -8.55 12.05 16.53
C LEU A 312 -7.87 10.85 15.85
N GLN A 313 -6.62 10.55 16.18
CA GLN A 313 -5.83 9.46 15.60
C GLN A 313 -5.90 8.21 16.50
N GLY A 314 -4.81 7.62 16.91
CA GLY A 314 -4.77 6.41 17.72
C GLY A 314 -5.73 6.41 18.93
N PRO A 315 -5.79 7.50 19.75
CA PRO A 315 -6.76 7.58 20.84
C PRO A 315 -8.23 7.46 20.41
N ALA A 316 -8.60 7.95 19.23
CA ALA A 316 -9.96 7.79 18.70
C ALA A 316 -10.24 6.34 18.27
N LEU A 317 -9.27 5.70 17.61
CA LEU A 317 -9.39 4.29 17.22
C LEU A 317 -9.56 3.41 18.45
N ARG A 318 -8.68 3.57 19.46
CA ARG A 318 -8.79 2.83 20.74
C ARG A 318 -10.18 2.92 21.33
N ARG A 319 -10.75 4.12 21.46
CA ARG A 319 -12.10 4.31 22.02
C ARG A 319 -13.17 3.59 21.21
N ALA A 320 -13.06 3.61 19.89
CA ALA A 320 -14.00 2.92 19.00
C ALA A 320 -13.90 1.39 19.17
N LEU A 321 -12.69 0.83 19.18
CA LEU A 321 -12.45 -0.60 19.38
C LEU A 321 -12.97 -1.08 20.74
N GLN A 322 -12.72 -0.30 21.81
CA GLN A 322 -13.26 -0.57 23.16
C GLN A 322 -14.78 -0.57 23.20
N LYS A 323 -15.41 0.42 22.55
CA LYS A 323 -16.87 0.53 22.50
C LYS A 323 -17.53 -0.70 21.86
N HIS A 324 -16.89 -1.29 20.87
CA HIS A 324 -17.40 -2.43 20.10
C HIS A 324 -16.80 -3.78 20.54
N ASN A 325 -16.03 -3.81 21.66
CA ASN A 325 -15.38 -5.01 22.19
C ASN A 325 -14.50 -5.74 21.14
N VAL A 326 -13.89 -5.00 20.22
CA VAL A 326 -12.98 -5.55 19.22
C VAL A 326 -11.64 -5.85 19.87
N PRO A 327 -11.05 -7.06 19.71
CA PRO A 327 -9.71 -7.35 20.19
C PRO A 327 -8.68 -6.41 19.54
N TYR A 328 -7.80 -5.82 20.34
CA TYR A 328 -6.76 -4.94 19.80
C TYR A 328 -5.49 -4.92 20.64
N LYS A 329 -4.38 -4.57 20.00
CA LYS A 329 -3.12 -4.22 20.63
C LYS A 329 -2.67 -2.85 20.13
N GLU A 330 -2.55 -1.89 21.04
CA GLU A 330 -2.03 -0.55 20.78
C GLU A 330 -0.62 -0.44 21.32
N VAL A 331 0.33 0.01 20.49
CA VAL A 331 1.70 0.31 20.90
C VAL A 331 2.00 1.78 20.62
N VAL A 332 2.42 2.52 21.65
CA VAL A 332 2.69 3.96 21.53
C VAL A 332 4.15 4.21 21.91
N TYR A 333 4.95 4.56 20.92
CA TYR A 333 6.35 4.89 21.09
C TYR A 333 6.54 6.35 21.48
N ASN A 334 7.61 6.66 22.24
CA ASN A 334 7.86 8.05 22.62
C ASN A 334 8.47 8.84 21.47
N ASP A 335 9.37 8.20 20.71
CA ASP A 335 10.17 8.83 19.65
C ASP A 335 10.17 7.97 18.37
N ALA A 336 9.02 7.87 17.72
CA ALA A 336 8.89 7.22 16.42
C ALA A 336 8.26 8.20 15.41
N PRO A 337 9.05 8.75 14.47
CA PRO A 337 8.54 9.68 13.47
C PRO A 337 7.63 9.00 12.46
N HIS A 338 6.91 9.80 11.67
CA HIS A 338 6.01 9.30 10.64
C HIS A 338 6.77 8.72 9.44
N GLY A 339 6.26 7.64 8.85
CA GLY A 339 6.73 7.13 7.56
C GLY A 339 8.05 6.36 7.60
N ILE A 340 8.33 5.66 8.69
CA ILE A 340 9.60 4.94 8.91
C ILE A 340 9.54 3.43 8.60
N GLY A 341 8.45 2.92 8.02
CA GLY A 341 8.34 1.52 7.58
C GLY A 341 8.65 0.51 8.69
N LEU A 342 9.73 -0.26 8.54
CA LEU A 342 10.19 -1.24 9.55
C LEU A 342 10.77 -0.62 10.82
N ALA A 343 11.07 0.67 10.79
CA ALA A 343 11.55 1.44 11.93
C ALA A 343 12.91 0.97 12.52
N ASN A 344 13.76 0.30 11.72
CA ASN A 344 15.07 -0.19 12.16
C ASN A 344 15.90 0.95 12.79
N GLY A 345 16.56 0.68 13.92
CA GLY A 345 17.35 1.66 14.65
C GLY A 345 16.53 2.68 15.46
N THR A 346 15.22 2.48 15.64
CA THR A 346 14.35 3.33 16.47
C THR A 346 13.72 2.55 17.63
N GLU A 347 12.97 3.24 18.51
CA GLU A 347 12.18 2.55 19.56
C GLU A 347 11.16 1.56 19.00
N ALA A 348 10.74 1.74 17.75
CA ALA A 348 9.72 0.92 17.11
C ALA A 348 10.31 -0.27 16.34
N GLU A 349 11.63 -0.46 16.35
CA GLU A 349 12.25 -1.64 15.75
C GLU A 349 11.62 -2.93 16.29
N GLY A 350 11.32 -3.87 15.38
CA GLY A 350 10.69 -5.13 15.74
C GLY A 350 9.16 -5.11 15.83
N TRP A 351 8.51 -3.97 15.60
CA TRP A 351 7.04 -3.88 15.65
C TRP A 351 6.33 -4.90 14.75
N LEU A 352 6.94 -5.26 13.61
CA LEU A 352 6.35 -6.22 12.68
C LEU A 352 6.24 -7.62 13.28
N TYR A 353 7.28 -8.08 14.03
CA TYR A 353 7.25 -9.36 14.73
C TYR A 353 6.15 -9.37 15.80
N ASP A 354 6.00 -8.28 16.53
CA ASP A 354 4.97 -8.10 17.55
C ASP A 354 3.55 -8.08 16.94
N ALA A 355 3.41 -7.51 15.74
CA ALA A 355 2.16 -7.52 14.99
C ALA A 355 1.80 -8.91 14.46
N VAL A 356 2.79 -9.64 13.96
CA VAL A 356 2.62 -11.04 13.49
C VAL A 356 2.22 -11.95 14.66
N ASP A 357 2.88 -11.83 15.82
CA ASP A 357 2.54 -12.59 17.02
C ASP A 357 1.10 -12.31 17.49
N PHE A 358 0.68 -11.03 17.48
CA PHE A 358 -0.70 -10.67 17.74
C PHE A 358 -1.65 -11.34 16.74
N TRP A 359 -1.40 -11.22 15.43
CA TRP A 359 -2.23 -11.80 14.38
C TRP A 359 -2.37 -13.32 14.55
N GLU A 360 -1.24 -14.04 14.72
CA GLU A 360 -1.25 -15.50 14.94
C GLU A 360 -2.05 -15.89 16.18
N THR A 361 -1.97 -15.12 17.26
CA THR A 361 -2.76 -15.37 18.47
C THR A 361 -4.27 -15.22 18.19
N GLN A 362 -4.69 -14.27 17.35
CA GLN A 362 -6.12 -14.06 17.05
C GLN A 362 -6.73 -15.15 16.18
N ILE A 363 -5.96 -15.79 15.33
CA ILE A 363 -6.48 -16.80 14.39
C ILE A 363 -6.32 -18.24 14.90
N ASN A 364 -5.50 -18.48 15.92
CA ASN A 364 -5.27 -19.80 16.52
C ASN A 364 -5.93 -19.94 17.90
N GLY A 365 -6.48 -18.87 18.47
CA GLY A 365 -7.18 -18.84 19.76
C GLY A 365 -8.68 -18.98 19.58
#